data_857c960d7f1da24390735d21d3b164af
#
_entry.id   857c960d7f1da24390735d21d3b164af
#
_cell.length_a   1.000
_cell.length_b   1.000
_cell.length_c   1.000
_cell.angle_alpha   90.00
_cell.angle_beta   90.00
_cell.angle_gamma   90.00
#
_symmetry.space_group_name_H-M   'P 1'
#
loop_
_entity.id
_entity.type
_entity.pdbx_description
1 polymer ?
#
loop_
_entity_poly.entity_id
_entity_poly.type
_entity_poly.pdbx_seq_one_letter_code
_entity_poly.pdbx_strand_id
1 'polypeptide(L)'
;YNGDNIRHPDGHSKMIGIAFDGFPIYGPYGYSTAFDNLSGTRTMRTSYAVRDSEVAGRPDYGSTTDNPPAGTLMEDYEYIEGTGDLDEHNGRYAITPEYQDGTYAYFLTVDENNVDNTKFPYIIGLTTRETIDTNYTQENVSQGGGGDGGGGGPLPILAFTLQPQNATINAGQTATFTVQKLVSPEDGPVAFQWYRSTDGGFAFAAITGATTNSYSVTALTYMTGYRYRCRISGPIGAPAAA
;
A
#
# COMPACT_ATOMS: atom_id res chain seq x y z
N TYR A 1 3.26 8.92 -25.15
CA TYR A 1 3.51 8.98 -23.70
C TYR A 1 5.01 9.17 -23.51
N ASN A 2 5.42 10.36 -23.07
CA ASN A 2 6.84 10.65 -22.88
C ASN A 2 7.25 10.09 -21.52
N GLY A 3 7.98 8.97 -21.48
CA GLY A 3 8.31 8.21 -20.27
C GLY A 3 9.10 8.97 -19.19
N ASP A 4 9.53 10.19 -19.46
CA ASP A 4 10.39 10.98 -18.56
C ASP A 4 9.63 11.58 -17.36
N ASN A 5 8.29 11.69 -17.43
CA ASN A 5 7.50 12.29 -16.34
C ASN A 5 7.02 11.31 -15.28
N ILE A 6 7.21 10.00 -15.47
CA ILE A 6 6.74 8.96 -14.54
C ILE A 6 7.85 8.35 -13.69
N ARG A 7 9.10 8.80 -13.90
CA ARG A 7 10.28 8.33 -13.15
C ARG A 7 10.95 9.48 -12.42
N HIS A 8 11.63 9.13 -11.34
CA HIS A 8 12.64 9.96 -10.71
C HIS A 8 13.94 9.96 -11.52
N PRO A 9 14.87 10.91 -11.28
CA PRO A 9 16.15 10.96 -11.97
C PRO A 9 17.00 9.69 -11.82
N ASP A 10 16.83 8.93 -10.75
CA ASP A 10 17.49 7.64 -10.50
C ASP A 10 16.85 6.47 -11.24
N GLY A 11 15.75 6.72 -11.97
CA GLY A 11 15.02 5.74 -12.77
C GLY A 11 13.89 5.03 -12.04
N HIS A 12 13.74 5.16 -10.71
CA HIS A 12 12.61 4.60 -9.97
C HIS A 12 11.30 5.27 -10.39
N SER A 13 10.20 4.53 -10.43
CA SER A 13 8.88 5.09 -10.71
C SER A 13 8.49 6.09 -9.62
N LYS A 14 7.77 7.13 -10.02
CA LYS A 14 7.08 8.02 -9.09
C LYS A 14 5.91 7.30 -8.43
N MET A 15 5.59 7.72 -7.22
CA MET A 15 4.37 7.29 -6.53
C MET A 15 3.15 7.78 -7.30
N ILE A 16 2.22 6.86 -7.60
CA ILE A 16 0.99 7.13 -8.37
C ILE A 16 -0.26 7.14 -7.48
N GLY A 17 -0.14 6.64 -6.26
CA GLY A 17 -1.25 6.60 -5.32
C GLY A 17 -0.87 5.99 -3.97
N ILE A 18 -1.88 5.90 -3.11
CA ILE A 18 -1.83 5.19 -1.83
C ILE A 18 -2.95 4.16 -1.84
N ALA A 19 -2.63 2.92 -1.50
CA ALA A 19 -3.62 1.85 -1.37
C ALA A 19 -4.49 2.04 -0.12
N PHE A 20 -5.64 1.38 -0.08
CA PHE A 20 -6.58 1.48 1.05
C PHE A 20 -6.00 1.01 2.39
N ASP A 21 -4.98 0.17 2.36
CA ASP A 21 -4.24 -0.27 3.55
C ASP A 21 -3.10 0.67 3.95
N GLY A 22 -2.96 1.81 3.25
CA GLY A 22 -2.04 2.90 3.57
C GLY A 22 -0.64 2.79 2.95
N PHE A 23 -0.37 1.76 2.15
CA PHE A 23 0.93 1.63 1.47
C PHE A 23 0.95 2.36 0.13
N PRO A 24 2.13 2.91 -0.26
CA PRO A 24 2.29 3.60 -1.53
C PRO A 24 2.18 2.63 -2.71
N ILE A 25 1.63 3.15 -3.81
CA ILE A 25 1.57 2.48 -5.10
C ILE A 25 2.52 3.21 -6.05
N TYR A 26 3.39 2.47 -6.70
CA TYR A 26 4.35 2.98 -7.69
C TYR A 26 4.02 2.49 -9.10
N GLY A 27 4.53 3.20 -10.08
CA GLY A 27 4.61 2.68 -11.44
C GLY A 27 5.53 1.44 -11.52
N PRO A 28 5.84 0.94 -12.73
CA PRO A 28 6.42 -0.40 -12.89
C PRO A 28 7.91 -0.52 -12.52
N TYR A 29 8.64 0.59 -12.32
CA TYR A 29 10.09 0.52 -12.09
C TYR A 29 10.43 0.67 -10.61
N GLY A 30 11.13 -0.31 -10.07
CA GLY A 30 11.72 -0.28 -8.74
C GLY A 30 13.21 -0.58 -8.77
N TYR A 31 13.93 -0.38 -7.66
CA TYR A 31 15.34 -0.74 -7.58
C TYR A 31 15.53 -2.24 -7.77
N SER A 32 16.57 -2.65 -8.47
CA SER A 32 16.84 -4.06 -8.77
C SER A 32 17.05 -4.89 -7.50
N THR A 33 17.70 -4.32 -6.50
CA THR A 33 17.81 -4.87 -5.13
C THR A 33 16.96 -4.03 -4.18
N ALA A 34 16.08 -4.65 -3.42
CA ALA A 34 15.03 -3.99 -2.66
C ALA A 34 15.52 -2.90 -1.67
N PHE A 35 16.70 -3.09 -1.08
CA PHE A 35 17.28 -2.16 -0.10
C PHE A 35 18.58 -1.51 -0.57
N ASP A 36 18.78 -1.41 -1.88
CA ASP A 36 19.97 -0.78 -2.48
C ASP A 36 19.55 0.17 -3.62
N ASN A 37 19.56 1.48 -3.34
CA ASN A 37 19.24 2.52 -4.32
C ASN A 37 20.31 2.73 -5.38
N LEU A 38 21.47 2.10 -5.26
CA LEU A 38 22.55 2.12 -6.24
C LEU A 38 22.49 0.90 -7.18
N SER A 39 21.61 -0.06 -6.94
CA SER A 39 21.50 -1.30 -7.72
C SER A 39 20.94 -1.11 -9.14
N GLY A 40 20.62 0.14 -9.52
CA GLY A 40 19.88 0.44 -10.74
C GLY A 40 18.39 0.08 -10.63
N THR A 41 17.62 0.38 -11.66
CA THR A 41 16.17 0.14 -11.69
C THR A 41 15.77 -0.77 -12.83
N ARG A 42 14.71 -1.55 -12.61
CA ARG A 42 14.08 -2.40 -13.63
C ARG A 42 12.58 -2.51 -13.40
N THR A 43 11.86 -3.04 -14.36
CA THR A 43 10.45 -3.39 -14.17
C THR A 43 10.30 -4.45 -13.08
N MET A 44 9.33 -4.24 -12.20
CA MET A 44 8.99 -5.20 -11.15
C MET A 44 8.14 -6.32 -11.74
N ARG A 45 8.59 -7.56 -11.54
CA ARG A 45 7.93 -8.75 -12.06
C ARG A 45 6.91 -9.27 -11.06
N THR A 46 5.72 -9.54 -11.56
CA THR A 46 4.71 -10.27 -10.79
C THR A 46 5.16 -11.72 -10.55
N SER A 47 4.73 -12.30 -9.43
CA SER A 47 4.86 -13.73 -9.14
C SER A 47 3.57 -14.51 -9.47
N TYR A 48 2.63 -13.89 -10.18
CA TYR A 48 1.45 -14.56 -10.69
C TYR A 48 1.70 -15.10 -12.10
N ALA A 49 1.25 -16.32 -12.34
CA ALA A 49 1.30 -16.99 -13.64
C ALA A 49 -0.07 -17.57 -14.00
N VAL A 50 -0.33 -17.69 -15.29
CA VAL A 50 -1.50 -18.44 -15.77
C VAL A 50 -1.29 -19.91 -15.47
N ARG A 51 -2.27 -20.57 -14.89
CA ARG A 51 -2.22 -22.00 -14.57
C ARG A 51 -2.14 -22.85 -15.83
N ASP A 52 -1.33 -23.91 -15.78
CA ASP A 52 -1.14 -24.83 -16.92
C ASP A 52 -2.29 -25.85 -17.08
N SER A 53 -3.20 -25.94 -16.10
CA SER A 53 -4.27 -26.94 -16.10
C SER A 53 -5.64 -26.30 -15.95
N GLU A 54 -6.68 -27.05 -16.38
CA GLU A 54 -8.06 -26.65 -16.10
C GLU A 54 -8.28 -26.42 -14.61
N VAL A 55 -8.77 -25.23 -14.26
CA VAL A 55 -8.92 -24.80 -12.89
C VAL A 55 -10.26 -25.27 -12.33
N ALA A 56 -10.23 -26.04 -11.26
CA ALA A 56 -11.42 -26.38 -10.50
C ALA A 56 -12.07 -25.08 -9.98
N GLY A 57 -13.34 -24.86 -10.33
CA GLY A 57 -14.06 -23.64 -9.93
C GLY A 57 -14.04 -22.52 -10.98
N ARG A 58 -13.38 -22.72 -12.12
CA ARG A 58 -13.52 -21.81 -13.26
C ARG A 58 -15.00 -21.84 -13.72
N PRO A 59 -15.64 -20.67 -13.90
CA PRO A 59 -17.01 -20.63 -14.40
C PRO A 59 -17.15 -21.38 -15.73
N ASP A 60 -18.10 -22.30 -15.79
CA ASP A 60 -18.47 -22.98 -17.04
C ASP A 60 -19.58 -22.17 -17.73
N TYR A 61 -19.27 -21.60 -18.87
CA TYR A 61 -20.23 -20.85 -19.68
C TYR A 61 -21.05 -21.76 -20.63
N GLY A 62 -20.97 -23.10 -20.44
CA GLY A 62 -21.82 -24.07 -21.11
C GLY A 62 -21.50 -24.37 -22.57
N SER A 63 -20.43 -23.76 -23.12
CA SER A 63 -19.99 -23.99 -24.50
C SER A 63 -18.46 -23.89 -24.59
N THR A 64 -17.82 -24.81 -25.27
CA THR A 64 -16.36 -24.77 -25.53
C THR A 64 -15.95 -23.58 -26.39
N THR A 65 -16.90 -22.94 -27.10
CA THR A 65 -16.66 -21.75 -27.92
C THR A 65 -16.89 -20.46 -27.14
N ASP A 66 -17.62 -20.51 -26.02
CA ASP A 66 -18.00 -19.36 -25.23
C ASP A 66 -17.13 -19.23 -23.96
N ASN A 67 -16.34 -20.25 -23.62
CA ASN A 67 -15.39 -20.17 -22.53
C ASN A 67 -14.25 -19.21 -22.89
N PRO A 68 -14.01 -18.18 -22.10
CA PRO A 68 -12.92 -17.26 -22.36
C PRO A 68 -11.56 -17.99 -22.30
N PRO A 69 -10.57 -17.57 -23.12
CA PRO A 69 -9.25 -18.18 -23.11
C PRO A 69 -8.60 -18.10 -21.73
N ALA A 70 -7.70 -19.01 -21.44
CA ALA A 70 -6.89 -18.99 -20.22
C ALA A 70 -6.17 -17.64 -20.05
N GLY A 71 -6.15 -17.12 -18.83
CA GLY A 71 -5.62 -15.79 -18.52
C GLY A 71 -6.65 -14.65 -18.62
N THR A 72 -7.92 -14.97 -18.88
CA THR A 72 -9.01 -13.96 -18.93
C THR A 72 -9.66 -13.76 -17.57
N LEU A 73 -9.78 -14.81 -16.77
CA LEU A 73 -10.44 -14.78 -15.47
C LEU A 73 -9.39 -14.74 -14.34
N MET A 74 -9.74 -14.18 -13.19
CA MET A 74 -8.84 -14.17 -12.01
C MET A 74 -8.48 -15.59 -11.55
N GLU A 75 -9.41 -16.53 -11.68
CA GLU A 75 -9.23 -17.93 -11.34
C GLU A 75 -8.19 -18.63 -12.22
N ASP A 76 -7.89 -18.07 -13.38
CA ASP A 76 -6.87 -18.61 -14.28
C ASP A 76 -5.45 -18.38 -13.76
N TYR A 77 -5.28 -17.54 -12.74
CA TYR A 77 -3.97 -17.20 -12.21
C TYR A 77 -3.69 -17.87 -10.87
N GLU A 78 -2.43 -18.16 -10.64
CA GLU A 78 -1.93 -18.61 -9.35
C GLU A 78 -0.68 -17.84 -8.97
N TYR A 79 -0.52 -17.64 -7.66
CA TYR A 79 0.70 -17.09 -7.10
C TYR A 79 1.75 -18.21 -6.94
N ILE A 80 2.96 -17.98 -7.45
CA ILE A 80 4.08 -18.90 -7.35
C ILE A 80 5.24 -18.16 -6.69
N GLU A 81 5.47 -18.43 -5.41
CA GLU A 81 6.49 -17.75 -4.60
C GLU A 81 7.88 -17.80 -5.28
N GLY A 82 8.56 -16.66 -5.29
CA GLY A 82 9.94 -16.54 -5.78
C GLY A 82 10.13 -16.53 -7.30
N THR A 83 9.06 -16.56 -8.10
CA THR A 83 9.17 -16.48 -9.57
C THR A 83 9.29 -15.05 -10.08
N GLY A 84 8.79 -14.08 -9.33
CA GLY A 84 8.89 -12.65 -9.59
C GLY A 84 9.64 -11.91 -8.48
N ASP A 85 9.40 -10.61 -8.42
CA ASP A 85 9.99 -9.69 -7.44
C ASP A 85 9.01 -9.32 -6.34
N LEU A 86 7.73 -9.61 -6.56
CA LEU A 86 6.60 -9.18 -5.76
C LEU A 86 5.93 -10.38 -5.10
N ASP A 87 5.39 -10.18 -3.91
CA ASP A 87 4.65 -11.19 -3.14
C ASP A 87 3.21 -11.40 -3.64
N GLU A 88 2.41 -12.19 -2.91
CA GLU A 88 1.00 -12.47 -3.23
C GLU A 88 0.09 -11.23 -3.24
N HIS A 89 0.53 -10.14 -2.63
CA HIS A 89 -0.20 -8.87 -2.64
C HIS A 89 0.24 -7.96 -3.79
N ASN A 90 1.19 -8.40 -4.62
CA ASN A 90 1.82 -7.64 -5.71
C ASN A 90 2.62 -6.43 -5.21
N GLY A 91 3.27 -6.60 -4.09
CA GLY A 91 4.15 -5.63 -3.47
C GLY A 91 5.42 -6.25 -2.92
N ARG A 92 6.27 -5.43 -2.34
CA ARG A 92 7.46 -5.86 -1.60
C ARG A 92 7.90 -4.80 -0.60
N TYR A 93 8.64 -5.21 0.42
CA TYR A 93 9.40 -4.28 1.25
C TYR A 93 10.63 -3.81 0.48
N ALA A 94 10.75 -2.50 0.30
CA ALA A 94 11.88 -1.89 -0.41
C ALA A 94 12.08 -0.44 0.05
N ILE A 95 13.28 0.10 -0.17
CA ILE A 95 13.47 1.55 -0.19
C ILE A 95 12.88 2.10 -1.49
N THR A 96 12.41 3.32 -1.41
CA THR A 96 11.88 4.09 -2.55
C THR A 96 12.39 5.53 -2.45
N PRO A 97 12.27 6.36 -3.49
CA PRO A 97 12.70 7.75 -3.42
C PRO A 97 12.09 8.53 -2.25
N GLU A 98 10.82 8.25 -1.92
CA GLU A 98 10.09 8.91 -0.83
C GLU A 98 10.32 8.24 0.54
N TYR A 99 10.70 6.95 0.57
CA TYR A 99 10.88 6.16 1.80
C TYR A 99 12.27 5.53 1.82
N GLN A 100 13.27 6.33 2.13
CA GLN A 100 14.70 5.92 2.12
C GLN A 100 15.04 4.84 3.16
N ASP A 101 14.24 4.72 4.22
CA ASP A 101 14.39 3.66 5.24
C ASP A 101 13.62 2.40 4.91
N GLY A 102 12.92 2.40 3.76
CA GLY A 102 12.10 1.31 3.30
C GLY A 102 10.65 1.36 3.79
N THR A 103 9.79 0.87 2.95
CA THR A 103 8.36 0.67 3.21
C THR A 103 7.88 -0.55 2.44
N TYR A 104 6.73 -1.10 2.79
CA TYR A 104 6.04 -1.96 1.85
C TYR A 104 5.46 -1.09 0.73
N ALA A 105 5.57 -1.53 -0.50
CA ALA A 105 5.13 -0.78 -1.68
C ALA A 105 4.53 -1.72 -2.72
N TYR A 106 3.41 -1.32 -3.29
CA TYR A 106 2.79 -1.95 -4.44
C TYR A 106 3.40 -1.41 -5.73
N PHE A 107 3.44 -2.24 -6.75
CA PHE A 107 3.97 -1.85 -8.07
C PHE A 107 2.99 -2.21 -9.17
N LEU A 108 2.82 -1.28 -10.13
CA LEU A 108 2.16 -1.61 -11.39
C LEU A 108 2.98 -2.68 -12.11
N THR A 109 2.35 -3.79 -12.48
CA THR A 109 3.02 -4.88 -13.21
C THR A 109 2.75 -4.81 -14.71
N VAL A 110 3.83 -4.90 -15.49
CA VAL A 110 3.82 -4.82 -16.95
C VAL A 110 4.67 -5.93 -17.55
N ASP A 111 4.53 -6.14 -18.84
CA ASP A 111 5.42 -7.03 -19.59
C ASP A 111 6.83 -6.41 -19.67
N GLU A 112 7.86 -7.19 -19.35
CA GLU A 112 9.25 -6.72 -19.36
C GLU A 112 9.70 -6.25 -20.75
N ASN A 113 9.12 -6.83 -21.80
CA ASN A 113 9.45 -6.51 -23.19
C ASN A 113 8.51 -5.45 -23.80
N ASN A 114 7.36 -5.20 -23.19
CA ASN A 114 6.39 -4.22 -23.64
C ASN A 114 5.65 -3.60 -22.46
N VAL A 115 6.15 -2.47 -21.97
CA VAL A 115 5.59 -1.75 -20.82
C VAL A 115 4.17 -1.18 -21.04
N ASP A 116 3.68 -1.19 -22.26
CA ASP A 116 2.29 -0.82 -22.56
C ASP A 116 1.32 -1.96 -22.26
N ASN A 117 1.82 -3.18 -22.10
CA ASN A 117 1.04 -4.34 -21.73
C ASN A 117 1.10 -4.58 -20.22
N THR A 118 0.00 -4.33 -19.54
CA THR A 118 -0.14 -4.66 -18.12
C THR A 118 -0.26 -6.15 -17.91
N LYS A 119 0.28 -6.64 -16.78
CA LYS A 119 0.21 -8.03 -16.35
C LYS A 119 -0.59 -8.17 -15.06
N PHE A 120 -1.37 -9.24 -14.96
CA PHE A 120 -2.07 -9.58 -13.71
C PHE A 120 -1.07 -9.69 -12.54
N PRO A 121 -1.41 -9.19 -11.35
CA PRO A 121 -2.67 -8.60 -10.91
C PRO A 121 -2.76 -7.06 -11.13
N TYR A 122 -2.00 -6.51 -12.01
CA TYR A 122 -1.98 -5.13 -12.46
C TYR A 122 -1.39 -4.13 -11.45
N ILE A 123 -1.97 -4.01 -10.25
CA ILE A 123 -1.52 -3.07 -9.21
C ILE A 123 -1.45 -3.76 -7.84
N ILE A 124 -2.56 -4.30 -7.37
CA ILE A 124 -2.69 -4.97 -6.05
C ILE A 124 -3.11 -6.41 -6.31
N GLY A 125 -2.57 -7.34 -5.53
CA GLY A 125 -2.92 -8.76 -5.58
C GLY A 125 -4.38 -9.02 -5.23
N LEU A 126 -4.74 -10.28 -5.09
CA LEU A 126 -6.11 -10.68 -4.70
C LEU A 126 -6.48 -10.21 -3.30
N THR A 127 -5.49 -9.90 -2.48
CA THR A 127 -5.65 -9.33 -1.14
C THR A 127 -4.65 -8.19 -0.94
N THR A 128 -4.96 -7.27 -0.04
CA THR A 128 -4.03 -6.22 0.41
C THR A 128 -3.07 -6.76 1.46
N ARG A 129 -1.91 -6.13 1.62
CA ARG A 129 -0.89 -6.50 2.61
C ARG A 129 -1.40 -6.40 4.04
N GLU A 130 -2.10 -5.32 4.36
CA GLU A 130 -2.73 -5.12 5.65
C GLU A 130 -4.25 -5.20 5.50
N THR A 131 -4.94 -5.55 6.57
CA THR A 131 -6.40 -5.58 6.58
C THR A 131 -6.92 -4.17 6.32
N ILE A 132 -7.75 -4.03 5.30
CA ILE A 132 -8.50 -2.79 5.07
C ILE A 132 -9.46 -2.61 6.25
N ASP A 133 -9.51 -1.40 6.83
CA ASP A 133 -10.49 -1.09 7.85
C ASP A 133 -11.90 -1.25 7.25
N THR A 134 -12.67 -2.22 7.77
CA THR A 134 -13.99 -2.58 7.24
C THR A 134 -15.05 -1.49 7.43
N ASN A 135 -14.70 -0.38 8.07
CA ASN A 135 -15.56 0.82 8.08
C ASN A 135 -15.68 1.46 6.68
N TYR A 136 -14.88 1.01 5.70
CA TYR A 136 -15.03 1.28 4.26
C TYR A 136 -15.96 0.27 3.56
N THR A 137 -16.86 -0.41 4.24
CA THR A 137 -17.77 -1.36 3.61
C THR A 137 -18.73 -0.66 2.66
N GLN A 138 -19.17 -1.41 1.65
CA GLN A 138 -20.09 -0.98 0.58
C GLN A 138 -21.36 -0.25 1.04
N GLU A 139 -21.72 -0.31 2.31
CA GLU A 139 -22.86 0.43 2.85
C GLU A 139 -22.68 1.95 2.77
N ASN A 140 -21.43 2.43 2.81
CA ASN A 140 -21.12 3.87 2.64
C ASN A 140 -20.96 4.27 1.17
N VAL A 141 -20.83 3.32 0.24
CA VAL A 141 -20.72 3.56 -1.20
C VAL A 141 -22.09 3.41 -1.90
N SER A 142 -23.01 2.67 -1.31
CA SER A 142 -24.34 2.37 -1.89
C SER A 142 -25.33 3.54 -1.84
N GLN A 143 -25.06 4.61 -1.14
CA GLN A 143 -25.93 5.79 -1.10
C GLN A 143 -25.62 6.84 -2.19
N GLY A 144 -24.66 6.58 -3.06
CA GLY A 144 -24.33 7.43 -4.20
C GLY A 144 -25.00 7.08 -5.54
N GLY A 145 -25.89 6.08 -5.57
CA GLY A 145 -26.49 5.58 -6.78
C GLY A 145 -28.00 5.71 -6.84
N GLY A 146 -28.52 6.87 -7.20
CA GLY A 146 -29.89 7.01 -7.68
C GLY A 146 -30.70 8.12 -7.05
N GLY A 147 -30.80 9.27 -7.70
CA GLY A 147 -31.88 10.23 -7.54
C GLY A 147 -31.49 11.61 -6.99
N ASP A 148 -31.50 12.56 -7.89
CA ASP A 148 -31.64 14.00 -7.69
C ASP A 148 -30.67 14.77 -6.76
N GLY A 149 -29.73 15.47 -7.38
CA GLY A 149 -29.38 16.86 -7.07
C GLY A 149 -28.97 17.22 -5.64
N GLY A 150 -28.09 16.44 -5.02
CA GLY A 150 -27.47 16.86 -3.76
C GLY A 150 -25.95 16.69 -3.87
N GLY A 151 -25.22 17.81 -3.83
CA GLY A 151 -23.77 17.85 -3.97
C GLY A 151 -23.08 16.91 -2.97
N GLY A 152 -22.56 15.80 -3.47
CA GLY A 152 -21.62 14.97 -2.74
C GLY A 152 -20.32 15.75 -2.58
N GLY A 153 -20.07 16.26 -1.38
CA GLY A 153 -18.76 16.81 -1.02
C GLY A 153 -17.67 15.75 -1.23
N PRO A 154 -16.41 16.16 -1.43
CA PRO A 154 -15.30 15.24 -1.59
C PRO A 154 -15.24 14.31 -0.36
N LEU A 155 -15.05 13.01 -0.62
CA LEU A 155 -14.90 12.01 0.44
C LEU A 155 -13.74 12.42 1.37
N PRO A 156 -13.90 12.34 2.69
CA PRO A 156 -12.85 12.67 3.63
C PRO A 156 -11.63 11.78 3.40
N ILE A 157 -10.47 12.36 3.13
CA ILE A 157 -9.22 11.65 2.93
C ILE A 157 -8.48 11.61 4.26
N LEU A 158 -8.40 10.45 4.91
CA LEU A 158 -7.52 10.25 6.04
C LEU A 158 -6.06 10.14 5.53
N ALA A 159 -5.35 11.24 5.54
CA ALA A 159 -3.96 11.29 5.13
C ALA A 159 -3.11 12.01 6.18
N PHE A 160 -1.81 11.69 6.20
CA PHE A 160 -0.85 12.45 6.98
C PHE A 160 -0.28 13.60 6.14
N THR A 161 -0.28 14.81 6.70
CA THR A 161 0.47 15.96 6.17
C THR A 161 1.88 16.04 6.73
N LEU A 162 2.14 15.38 7.87
CA LEU A 162 3.45 15.22 8.45
C LEU A 162 3.67 13.76 8.85
N GLN A 163 4.71 13.17 8.33
CA GLN A 163 5.19 11.83 8.71
C GLN A 163 6.22 11.93 9.85
N PRO A 164 6.35 10.90 10.71
CA PRO A 164 7.36 10.89 11.75
C PRO A 164 8.75 10.91 11.13
N GLN A 165 9.62 11.72 11.69
CA GLN A 165 11.01 11.86 11.22
C GLN A 165 11.90 10.84 11.90
N ASN A 166 12.95 10.40 11.20
CA ASN A 166 13.98 9.52 11.78
C ASN A 166 14.70 10.21 12.91
N ALA A 167 15.03 9.46 13.95
CA ALA A 167 15.78 9.95 15.10
C ALA A 167 17.05 9.11 15.31
N THR A 168 18.20 9.77 15.31
CA THR A 168 19.47 9.19 15.72
C THR A 168 19.84 9.77 17.08
N ILE A 169 19.72 8.97 18.13
CA ILE A 169 19.96 9.40 19.52
C ILE A 169 20.75 8.34 20.29
N ASN A 170 21.40 8.78 21.36
CA ASN A 170 22.12 7.86 22.25
C ASN A 170 21.18 7.18 23.26
N ALA A 171 21.60 6.03 23.77
CA ALA A 171 20.89 5.38 24.86
C ALA A 171 20.71 6.34 26.07
N GLY A 172 19.52 6.32 26.64
CA GLY A 172 19.08 7.23 27.70
C GLY A 172 18.46 8.54 27.23
N GLN A 173 18.59 8.91 25.96
CA GLN A 173 17.90 10.05 25.37
C GLN A 173 16.49 9.68 24.91
N THR A 174 15.60 10.67 24.81
CA THR A 174 14.21 10.47 24.37
C THR A 174 14.05 10.94 22.94
N ALA A 175 13.54 10.05 22.07
CA ALA A 175 13.02 10.39 20.76
C ALA A 175 11.53 10.67 20.86
N THR A 176 11.06 11.70 20.14
CA THR A 176 9.63 12.00 19.98
C THR A 176 9.29 11.97 18.50
N PHE A 177 8.35 11.12 18.16
CA PHE A 177 7.77 11.01 16.81
C PHE A 177 6.44 11.73 16.80
N THR A 178 6.21 12.56 15.77
CA THR A 178 4.97 13.34 15.63
C THR A 178 4.42 13.17 14.23
N VAL A 179 3.11 13.05 14.14
CA VAL A 179 2.35 13.03 12.89
C VAL A 179 1.34 14.16 12.89
N GLN A 180 1.02 14.66 11.69
CA GLN A 180 -0.11 15.56 11.50
C GLN A 180 -1.05 14.96 10.45
N LYS A 181 -2.35 15.00 10.73
CA LYS A 181 -3.36 14.60 9.76
C LYS A 181 -3.72 15.76 8.84
N LEU A 182 -4.11 15.43 7.62
CA LEU A 182 -4.84 16.36 6.78
C LEU A 182 -6.19 16.64 7.47
N VAL A 183 -6.50 17.90 7.68
CA VAL A 183 -7.77 18.31 8.30
C VAL A 183 -8.75 18.62 7.17
N SER A 184 -9.84 17.85 7.08
CA SER A 184 -11.01 18.24 6.30
C SER A 184 -12.08 18.80 7.25
N PRO A 185 -12.85 19.81 6.85
CA PRO A 185 -13.94 20.35 7.67
C PRO A 185 -14.99 19.30 8.07
N GLU A 186 -15.06 18.20 7.36
CA GLU A 186 -16.01 17.10 7.57
C GLU A 186 -15.43 15.93 8.37
N ASP A 187 -14.16 16.03 8.80
CA ASP A 187 -13.52 14.98 9.60
C ASP A 187 -14.11 14.94 11.00
N GLY A 188 -14.75 13.86 11.34
CA GLY A 188 -15.06 13.50 12.71
C GLY A 188 -13.79 13.26 13.56
N PRO A 189 -13.93 12.95 14.86
CA PRO A 189 -12.79 12.66 15.71
C PRO A 189 -12.03 11.44 15.17
N VAL A 190 -10.71 11.59 14.98
CA VAL A 190 -9.83 10.50 14.56
C VAL A 190 -9.12 9.90 15.76
N ALA A 191 -8.88 8.60 15.72
CA ALA A 191 -8.03 7.89 16.65
C ALA A 191 -6.65 7.64 16.04
N PHE A 192 -5.61 7.77 16.85
CA PHE A 192 -4.25 7.42 16.51
C PHE A 192 -3.88 6.13 17.23
N GLN A 193 -3.06 5.30 16.62
CA GLN A 193 -2.42 4.16 17.26
C GLN A 193 -1.00 4.03 16.74
N TRP A 194 -0.03 4.02 17.66
CA TRP A 194 1.37 3.76 17.33
C TRP A 194 1.69 2.29 17.43
N TYR A 195 2.55 1.87 16.54
CA TYR A 195 3.06 0.51 16.44
C TYR A 195 4.59 0.53 16.47
N ARG A 196 5.18 -0.54 16.96
CA ARG A 196 6.63 -0.73 16.99
C ARG A 196 7.01 -2.04 16.31
N SER A 197 8.06 -1.99 15.51
CA SER A 197 8.80 -3.13 15.00
C SER A 197 10.15 -3.22 15.70
N THR A 198 10.57 -4.43 16.02
CA THR A 198 11.88 -4.74 16.62
C THR A 198 12.78 -5.55 15.67
N ASP A 199 12.30 -5.83 14.48
CA ASP A 199 12.88 -6.72 13.46
C ASP A 199 13.16 -6.01 12.14
N GLY A 200 13.38 -4.70 12.19
CA GLY A 200 13.69 -3.91 11.00
C GLY A 200 12.48 -3.54 10.13
N GLY A 201 11.26 -3.77 10.61
CA GLY A 201 10.02 -3.40 9.92
C GLY A 201 9.23 -4.58 9.34
N PHE A 202 9.66 -5.83 9.60
CA PHE A 202 8.95 -7.02 9.11
C PHE A 202 7.62 -7.25 9.85
N ALA A 203 7.59 -7.03 11.16
CA ALA A 203 6.37 -7.14 11.94
C ALA A 203 6.19 -5.92 12.85
N PHE A 204 4.94 -5.45 13.00
CA PHE A 204 4.59 -4.33 13.85
C PHE A 204 3.56 -4.73 14.91
N ALA A 205 3.87 -4.47 16.18
CA ALA A 205 2.97 -4.66 17.30
C ALA A 205 2.44 -3.31 17.81
N ALA A 206 1.15 -3.26 18.15
CA ALA A 206 0.55 -2.06 18.72
C ALA A 206 1.19 -1.73 20.07
N ILE A 207 1.48 -0.46 20.31
CA ILE A 207 2.00 0.04 21.59
C ILE A 207 0.80 0.44 22.44
N THR A 208 0.56 -0.29 23.51
CA THR A 208 -0.57 -0.05 24.42
C THR A 208 -0.54 1.40 24.94
N GLY A 209 -1.67 2.11 24.81
CA GLY A 209 -1.83 3.48 25.28
C GLY A 209 -1.21 4.57 24.40
N ALA A 210 -0.49 4.23 23.32
CA ALA A 210 0.08 5.19 22.40
C ALA A 210 -0.96 5.63 21.33
N THR A 211 -1.91 6.46 21.75
CA THR A 211 -3.12 6.83 20.98
C THR A 211 -3.22 8.33 20.66
N THR A 212 -2.13 9.06 20.77
CA THR A 212 -2.06 10.48 20.41
C THR A 212 -1.29 10.70 19.10
N ASN A 213 -1.33 11.90 18.57
CA ASN A 213 -0.58 12.27 17.37
C ASN A 213 0.94 12.34 17.57
N SER A 214 1.43 12.09 18.77
CA SER A 214 2.86 11.98 19.07
C SER A 214 3.13 10.79 19.97
N TYR A 215 4.31 10.21 19.83
CA TYR A 215 4.82 9.14 20.66
C TYR A 215 6.27 9.40 21.05
N SER A 216 6.56 9.29 22.34
CA SER A 216 7.92 9.46 22.88
C SER A 216 8.42 8.16 23.46
N VAL A 217 9.71 7.87 23.22
CA VAL A 217 10.38 6.68 23.74
C VAL A 217 11.81 7.01 24.16
N THR A 218 12.22 6.54 25.33
CA THR A 218 13.61 6.61 25.76
C THR A 218 14.40 5.47 25.12
N ALA A 219 15.46 5.82 24.39
CA ALA A 219 16.30 4.84 23.69
C ALA A 219 17.07 3.97 24.70
N LEU A 220 17.10 2.68 24.43
CA LEU A 220 17.94 1.71 25.13
C LEU A 220 18.97 1.14 24.15
N THR A 221 20.06 0.62 24.65
CA THR A 221 21.21 0.15 23.85
C THR A 221 20.87 -0.90 22.81
N TYR A 222 19.81 -1.68 23.03
CA TYR A 222 19.34 -2.74 22.12
C TYR A 222 18.30 -2.30 21.10
N MET A 223 17.90 -1.01 21.10
CA MET A 223 16.82 -0.51 20.22
C MET A 223 17.30 0.00 18.87
N THR A 224 18.57 -0.23 18.53
CA THR A 224 19.09 0.11 17.19
C THR A 224 18.29 -0.62 16.12
N GLY A 225 17.81 0.13 15.12
CA GLY A 225 17.00 -0.43 14.02
C GLY A 225 15.51 -0.62 14.34
N TYR A 226 15.06 -0.25 15.54
CA TYR A 226 13.63 -0.25 15.85
C TYR A 226 12.90 0.75 14.94
N ARG A 227 11.71 0.37 14.47
CA ARG A 227 10.86 1.20 13.63
C ARG A 227 9.53 1.48 14.30
N TYR A 228 9.00 2.67 14.06
CA TYR A 228 7.74 3.14 14.62
C TYR A 228 6.85 3.64 13.49
N ARG A 229 5.57 3.27 13.54
CA ARG A 229 4.55 3.81 12.63
C ARG A 229 3.31 4.21 13.40
N CYS A 230 2.58 5.20 12.87
CA CYS A 230 1.29 5.62 13.39
C CYS A 230 0.21 5.28 12.38
N ARG A 231 -0.89 4.70 12.86
CA ARG A 231 -2.13 4.50 12.09
C ARG A 231 -3.15 5.51 12.56
N ILE A 232 -3.87 6.12 11.60
CA ILE A 232 -5.06 6.92 11.86
C ILE A 232 -6.28 6.04 11.55
N SER A 233 -7.27 6.08 12.42
CA SER A 233 -8.60 5.54 12.17
C SER A 233 -9.65 6.52 12.69
N GLY A 234 -10.82 6.55 12.08
CA GLY A 234 -11.90 7.42 12.50
C GLY A 234 -13.19 7.15 11.77
N PRO A 235 -14.31 7.62 12.30
CA PRO A 235 -15.56 7.60 11.56
C PRO A 235 -15.42 8.55 10.38
N ILE A 236 -15.43 8.01 9.17
CA ILE A 236 -15.55 8.77 7.96
C ILE A 236 -17.04 9.04 7.77
N GLY A 237 -17.43 10.32 7.84
CA GLY A 237 -18.80 10.73 7.49
C GLY A 237 -19.87 10.54 8.56
N ALA A 238 -19.55 10.68 9.85
CA ALA A 238 -20.60 10.97 10.83
C ALA A 238 -21.04 12.43 10.63
N PRO A 239 -22.33 12.73 10.32
CA PRO A 239 -22.79 14.11 10.26
C PRO A 239 -22.56 14.74 11.62
N ALA A 240 -22.09 16.00 11.63
CA ALA A 240 -22.01 16.78 12.86
C ALA A 240 -23.39 16.74 13.51
N ALA A 241 -23.46 16.28 14.75
CA ALA A 241 -24.67 16.39 15.54
C ALA A 241 -25.00 17.90 15.71
N ALA A 242 -26.19 18.28 15.27
CA ALA A 242 -26.71 19.63 15.40
C ALA A 242 -26.97 19.97 16.88
#